data_5b6008b1e27556711420643c343e652d
#
_entry.id   5b6008b1e27556711420643c343e652d
#
_cell.length_a   1.000
_cell.length_b   1.000
_cell.length_c   1.000
_cell.angle_alpha   90.00
_cell.angle_beta   90.00
_cell.angle_gamma   90.00
#
_symmetry.space_group_name_H-M   'P 1'
#
loop_
_entity.id
_entity.type
_entity.pdbx_description
1 polymer ?
#
loop_
_entity_poly.entity_id
_entity_poly.type
_entity_poly.pdbx_seq_one_letter_code
_entity_poly.pdbx_strand_id
1 'polypeptide(L)'
;MFPSLKGLPVPVKVLFTSFLLTVGAAYIFALAYLYFIDVEPHRESGIGLLQATIHKYYGNPGNTRLEKALRGGMGERLSPDEKKEISLWIKEGAAAGGFSKVKPIFDQNCTACHRLGSGLIPLTTYEEVRAITDIDLGESIKTLSRVSHIHLFGMSFIFILTGIIFSLSEIHSYLKTAIIALPFLAMWIDIGSWWVTKFQPAFAYTVIIGGVLMGFAFGAQVFVSLYEMWLKGNESVQGKKNENE
;
A
#
# COMPACT_ATOMS: atom_id res chain seq x y z
N MET A 1 -28.66 9.58 -24.76
CA MET A 1 -28.15 10.30 -23.56
C MET A 1 -28.06 9.30 -22.42
N PHE A 2 -26.94 9.12 -21.79
CA PHE A 2 -26.81 8.20 -20.66
C PHE A 2 -27.61 8.74 -19.46
N PRO A 3 -28.30 7.88 -18.68
CA PRO A 3 -29.05 8.32 -17.50
C PRO A 3 -28.04 8.88 -16.45
N SER A 4 -28.46 9.95 -15.75
CA SER A 4 -27.66 10.44 -14.61
C SER A 4 -27.79 9.50 -13.41
N LEU A 5 -26.83 9.54 -12.48
CA LEU A 5 -26.81 8.70 -11.27
C LEU A 5 -28.12 8.76 -10.48
N LYS A 6 -28.71 9.95 -10.34
CA LYS A 6 -30.00 10.13 -9.64
C LYS A 6 -31.16 9.45 -10.35
N GLY A 7 -31.12 9.35 -11.69
CA GLY A 7 -32.20 8.76 -12.52
C GLY A 7 -32.10 7.24 -12.68
N LEU A 8 -31.09 6.58 -12.11
CA LEU A 8 -30.91 5.14 -12.23
C LEU A 8 -32.01 4.35 -11.48
N PRO A 9 -32.43 3.18 -12.02
CA PRO A 9 -33.31 2.26 -11.31
C PRO A 9 -32.68 1.78 -9.99
N VAL A 10 -33.53 1.54 -8.97
CA VAL A 10 -33.08 1.13 -7.64
C VAL A 10 -32.12 -0.08 -7.65
N PRO A 11 -32.35 -1.16 -8.41
CA PRO A 11 -31.41 -2.29 -8.46
C PRO A 11 -30.02 -1.90 -8.93
N VAL A 12 -29.90 -0.98 -9.89
CA VAL A 12 -28.60 -0.48 -10.39
C VAL A 12 -27.93 0.40 -9.35
N LYS A 13 -28.69 1.26 -8.65
CA LYS A 13 -28.16 2.04 -7.52
C LYS A 13 -27.61 1.13 -6.41
N VAL A 14 -28.34 0.07 -6.06
CA VAL A 14 -27.90 -0.90 -5.06
C VAL A 14 -26.62 -1.59 -5.50
N LEU A 15 -26.52 -2.05 -6.76
CA LEU A 15 -25.33 -2.68 -7.30
C LEU A 15 -24.10 -1.75 -7.21
N PHE A 16 -24.24 -0.51 -7.68
CA PHE A 16 -23.16 0.48 -7.66
C PHE A 16 -22.76 0.86 -6.23
N THR A 17 -23.74 1.04 -5.35
CA THR A 17 -23.50 1.32 -3.93
C THR A 17 -22.71 0.19 -3.26
N SER A 18 -23.15 -1.07 -3.47
CA SER A 18 -22.47 -2.24 -2.90
C SER A 18 -21.02 -2.34 -3.39
N PHE A 19 -20.78 -2.11 -4.68
CA PHE A 19 -19.44 -2.08 -5.24
C PHE A 19 -18.58 -0.95 -4.63
N LEU A 20 -19.09 0.29 -4.63
CA LEU A 20 -18.35 1.46 -4.13
C LEU A 20 -18.03 1.34 -2.63
N LEU A 21 -18.95 0.84 -1.82
CA LEU A 21 -18.69 0.60 -0.38
C LEU A 21 -17.65 -0.50 -0.18
N THR A 22 -17.70 -1.58 -0.95
CA THR A 22 -16.73 -2.68 -0.85
C THR A 22 -15.33 -2.22 -1.22
N VAL A 23 -15.16 -1.53 -2.36
CA VAL A 23 -13.83 -1.05 -2.77
C VAL A 23 -13.34 0.09 -1.88
N GLY A 24 -14.25 0.93 -1.36
CA GLY A 24 -13.91 1.97 -0.37
C GLY A 24 -13.38 1.36 0.93
N ALA A 25 -14.05 0.33 1.45
CA ALA A 25 -13.58 -0.40 2.62
C ALA A 25 -12.22 -1.07 2.36
N ALA A 26 -12.06 -1.74 1.22
CA ALA A 26 -10.79 -2.35 0.82
C ALA A 26 -9.65 -1.32 0.76
N TYR A 27 -9.92 -0.11 0.27
CA TYR A 27 -8.94 0.98 0.25
C TYR A 27 -8.53 1.42 1.66
N ILE A 28 -9.48 1.51 2.60
CA ILE A 28 -9.16 1.83 4.01
C ILE A 28 -8.27 0.74 4.62
N PHE A 29 -8.56 -0.54 4.38
CA PHE A 29 -7.69 -1.63 4.84
C PHE A 29 -6.30 -1.60 4.20
N ALA A 30 -6.20 -1.20 2.93
CA ALA A 30 -4.90 -1.03 2.27
C ALA A 30 -4.07 0.09 2.92
N LEU A 31 -4.69 1.22 3.27
CA LEU A 31 -4.02 2.30 4.02
C LEU A 31 -3.60 1.86 5.43
N ALA A 32 -4.48 1.13 6.14
CA ALA A 32 -4.15 0.58 7.45
C ALA A 32 -2.97 -0.41 7.36
N TYR A 33 -2.97 -1.29 6.36
CA TYR A 33 -1.87 -2.22 6.12
C TYR A 33 -0.54 -1.48 5.87
N LEU A 34 -0.56 -0.45 5.00
CA LEU A 34 0.61 0.40 4.75
C LEU A 34 1.13 1.05 6.05
N TYR A 35 0.22 1.56 6.86
CA TYR A 35 0.57 2.16 8.14
C TYR A 35 1.25 1.15 9.08
N PHE A 36 0.64 -0.01 9.31
CA PHE A 36 1.15 -1.03 10.23
C PHE A 36 2.46 -1.68 9.76
N ILE A 37 2.68 -1.80 8.44
CA ILE A 37 3.88 -2.46 7.91
C ILE A 37 5.03 -1.48 7.68
N ASP A 38 4.73 -0.28 7.15
CA ASP A 38 5.78 0.63 6.70
C ASP A 38 6.03 1.80 7.69
N VAL A 39 5.04 2.21 8.50
CA VAL A 39 5.15 3.41 9.35
C VAL A 39 5.33 3.05 10.82
N GLU A 40 4.44 2.25 11.37
CA GLU A 40 4.41 1.92 12.81
C GLU A 40 5.74 1.34 13.33
N PRO A 41 6.41 0.39 12.64
CA PRO A 41 7.67 -0.19 13.14
C PRO A 41 8.80 0.82 13.27
N HIS A 42 8.69 1.97 12.61
CA HIS A 42 9.70 3.03 12.62
C HIS A 42 9.37 4.18 13.58
N ARG A 43 8.18 4.16 14.19
CA ARG A 43 7.66 5.26 15.02
C ARG A 43 8.52 5.51 16.26
N GLU A 44 8.95 4.46 16.93
CA GLU A 44 9.83 4.56 18.12
C GLU A 44 11.21 5.14 17.78
N SER A 45 11.66 4.97 16.54
CA SER A 45 12.91 5.51 16.03
C SER A 45 12.80 6.95 15.52
N GLY A 46 11.61 7.60 15.61
CA GLY A 46 11.38 8.95 15.11
C GLY A 46 11.40 9.06 13.57
N ILE A 47 11.30 7.95 12.85
CA ILE A 47 11.35 7.90 11.38
C ILE A 47 9.94 8.17 10.84
N GLY A 48 9.79 9.27 10.09
CA GLY A 48 8.54 9.62 9.44
C GLY A 48 8.28 8.85 8.13
N LEU A 49 7.08 9.03 7.56
CA LEU A 49 6.61 8.36 6.33
C LEU A 49 7.60 8.47 5.17
N LEU A 50 8.21 9.64 4.96
CA LEU A 50 9.18 9.85 3.89
C LEU A 50 10.40 8.94 4.04
N GLN A 51 10.98 8.90 5.24
CA GLN A 51 12.15 8.09 5.50
C GLN A 51 11.81 6.59 5.44
N ALA A 52 10.62 6.19 5.90
CA ALA A 52 10.14 4.82 5.76
C ALA A 52 10.00 4.43 4.27
N THR A 53 9.49 5.33 3.42
CA THR A 53 9.39 5.12 1.96
C THR A 53 10.78 5.01 1.31
N ILE A 54 11.75 5.83 1.73
CA ILE A 54 13.15 5.72 1.27
C ILE A 54 13.72 4.35 1.66
N HIS A 55 13.59 3.95 2.92
CA HIS A 55 14.09 2.66 3.39
C HIS A 55 13.44 1.48 2.68
N LYS A 56 12.17 1.60 2.29
CA LYS A 56 11.46 0.55 1.56
C LYS A 56 12.05 0.32 0.18
N TYR A 57 12.22 1.36 -0.62
CA TYR A 57 12.61 1.23 -2.02
C TYR A 57 14.11 1.36 -2.27
N TYR A 58 14.75 2.37 -1.70
CA TYR A 58 16.19 2.61 -1.82
C TYR A 58 17.01 1.73 -0.88
N GLY A 59 16.46 1.48 0.32
CA GLY A 59 17.13 0.77 1.40
C GLY A 59 17.75 1.69 2.44
N ASN A 60 18.44 1.07 3.39
CA ASN A 60 19.22 1.74 4.41
C ASN A 60 20.61 1.13 4.46
N PRO A 61 21.61 1.70 3.77
CA PRO A 61 22.96 1.16 3.72
C PRO A 61 23.66 1.04 5.09
N GLY A 62 23.15 1.72 6.13
CA GLY A 62 23.62 1.59 7.50
C GLY A 62 23.09 0.38 8.27
N ASN A 63 22.20 -0.41 7.66
CA ASN A 63 21.58 -1.58 8.27
C ASN A 63 21.61 -2.79 7.33
N THR A 64 21.53 -3.97 7.93
CA THR A 64 21.40 -5.22 7.19
C THR A 64 19.92 -5.58 6.95
N ARG A 65 19.67 -6.50 6.01
CA ARG A 65 18.32 -7.04 5.75
C ARG A 65 17.75 -7.73 6.99
N LEU A 66 18.61 -8.41 7.78
CA LEU A 66 18.21 -9.04 9.03
C LEU A 66 17.79 -8.00 10.06
N GLU A 67 18.55 -6.94 10.27
CA GLU A 67 18.18 -5.86 11.20
C GLU A 67 16.88 -5.16 10.80
N LYS A 68 16.62 -5.01 9.50
CA LYS A 68 15.33 -4.51 8.99
C LYS A 68 14.18 -5.43 9.39
N ALA A 69 14.33 -6.74 9.20
CA ALA A 69 13.32 -7.73 9.57
C ALA A 69 13.05 -7.75 11.08
N LEU A 70 14.10 -7.58 11.90
CA LEU A 70 14.01 -7.53 13.37
C LEU A 70 13.30 -6.28 13.91
N ARG A 71 13.26 -5.19 13.14
CA ARG A 71 12.47 -3.99 13.47
C ARG A 71 11.01 -4.09 13.05
N GLY A 72 10.71 -4.93 12.05
CA GLY A 72 9.34 -5.21 11.59
C GLY A 72 8.68 -6.36 12.33
N GLY A 73 7.56 -6.83 11.84
CA GLY A 73 6.74 -7.89 12.46
C GLY A 73 7.47 -9.21 12.77
N MET A 74 8.59 -9.49 12.10
CA MET A 74 9.44 -10.65 12.46
C MET A 74 10.10 -10.48 13.83
N GLY A 75 10.43 -9.25 14.21
CA GLY A 75 11.03 -8.96 15.50
C GLY A 75 10.06 -8.99 16.69
N GLU A 76 8.76 -9.00 16.49
CA GLU A 76 7.78 -9.07 17.59
C GLU A 76 7.88 -10.37 18.40
N ARG A 77 8.45 -11.41 17.81
CA ARG A 77 8.66 -12.73 18.46
C ARG A 77 9.91 -12.78 19.32
N LEU A 78 10.78 -11.78 19.25
CA LEU A 78 12.04 -11.73 19.97
C LEU A 78 11.96 -10.74 21.13
N SER A 79 12.57 -11.09 22.24
CA SER A 79 12.80 -10.18 23.35
C SER A 79 13.80 -9.06 22.95
N PRO A 80 13.81 -7.93 23.68
CA PRO A 80 14.80 -6.87 23.45
C PRO A 80 16.26 -7.35 23.54
N ASP A 81 16.54 -8.28 24.46
CA ASP A 81 17.89 -8.83 24.65
C ASP A 81 18.32 -9.72 23.49
N GLU A 82 17.43 -10.59 22.97
CA GLU A 82 17.69 -11.40 21.79
C GLU A 82 17.96 -10.55 20.54
N LYS A 83 17.16 -9.49 20.34
CA LYS A 83 17.40 -8.52 19.26
C LYS A 83 18.77 -7.85 19.37
N LYS A 84 19.15 -7.47 20.59
CA LYS A 84 20.44 -6.86 20.88
C LYS A 84 21.59 -7.83 20.61
N GLU A 85 21.46 -9.09 20.99
CA GLU A 85 22.49 -10.11 20.77
C GLU A 85 22.72 -10.39 19.27
N ILE A 86 21.65 -10.52 18.49
CA ILE A 86 21.75 -10.63 17.03
C ILE A 86 22.39 -9.38 16.42
N SER A 87 22.01 -8.18 16.87
CA SER A 87 22.56 -6.93 16.35
C SER A 87 24.04 -6.78 16.68
N LEU A 88 24.50 -7.23 17.85
CA LEU A 88 25.91 -7.24 18.21
C LEU A 88 26.69 -8.21 17.32
N TRP A 89 26.19 -9.42 17.12
CA TRP A 89 26.82 -10.40 16.22
C TRP A 89 26.95 -9.87 14.78
N ILE A 90 25.90 -9.16 14.26
CA ILE A 90 25.97 -8.51 12.94
C ILE A 90 27.07 -7.44 12.91
N LYS A 91 27.16 -6.58 13.93
CA LYS A 91 28.16 -5.52 14.04
C LYS A 91 29.58 -6.07 14.14
N GLU A 92 29.76 -7.25 14.69
CA GLU A 92 31.02 -7.99 14.73
C GLU A 92 31.37 -8.69 13.41
N GLY A 93 30.61 -8.38 12.32
CA GLY A 93 30.84 -8.91 10.99
C GLY A 93 30.10 -10.22 10.70
N ALA A 94 29.15 -10.63 11.55
CA ALA A 94 28.36 -11.84 11.41
C ALA A 94 29.24 -13.10 11.17
N ALA A 95 30.36 -13.21 11.90
CA ALA A 95 31.32 -14.28 11.73
C ALA A 95 30.80 -15.65 12.21
N ALA A 96 31.23 -16.72 11.55
CA ALA A 96 30.82 -18.10 11.88
C ALA A 96 31.10 -18.49 13.33
N GLY A 97 32.26 -18.03 13.90
CA GLY A 97 32.60 -18.30 15.29
C GLY A 97 31.63 -17.71 16.32
N GLY A 98 30.96 -16.62 16.01
CA GLY A 98 29.94 -16.01 16.85
C GLY A 98 28.53 -16.58 16.65
N PHE A 99 28.30 -17.32 15.58
CA PHE A 99 26.95 -17.82 15.22
C PHE A 99 26.38 -18.79 16.26
N SER A 100 27.23 -19.58 16.91
CA SER A 100 26.80 -20.52 17.96
C SER A 100 26.05 -19.85 19.11
N LYS A 101 26.33 -18.57 19.39
CA LYS A 101 25.62 -17.79 20.42
C LYS A 101 24.20 -17.43 20.00
N VAL A 102 24.04 -16.96 18.75
CA VAL A 102 22.76 -16.47 18.24
C VAL A 102 21.89 -17.59 17.63
N LYS A 103 22.48 -18.73 17.26
CA LYS A 103 21.76 -19.87 16.67
C LYS A 103 20.55 -20.33 17.48
N PRO A 104 20.62 -20.49 18.83
CA PRO A 104 19.43 -20.87 19.62
C PRO A 104 18.25 -19.90 19.45
N ILE A 105 18.52 -18.59 19.27
CA ILE A 105 17.49 -17.57 19.06
C ILE A 105 16.77 -17.84 17.72
N PHE A 106 17.52 -18.14 16.66
CA PHE A 106 16.93 -18.50 15.36
C PHE A 106 16.15 -19.80 15.44
N ASP A 107 16.69 -20.82 16.09
CA ASP A 107 16.05 -22.14 16.24
C ASP A 107 14.71 -22.04 16.97
N GLN A 108 14.60 -21.22 18.00
CA GLN A 108 13.39 -21.05 18.81
C GLN A 108 12.34 -20.17 18.15
N ASN A 109 12.77 -19.07 17.50
CA ASN A 109 11.84 -18.02 17.07
C ASN A 109 11.60 -17.98 15.55
N CYS A 110 12.52 -18.49 14.72
CA CYS A 110 12.49 -18.28 13.28
C CYS A 110 12.27 -19.57 12.47
N THR A 111 12.93 -20.67 12.83
CA THR A 111 12.96 -21.89 12.01
C THR A 111 11.61 -22.59 11.90
N ALA A 112 10.66 -22.35 12.80
CA ALA A 112 9.30 -22.86 12.68
C ALA A 112 8.64 -22.46 11.34
N CYS A 113 8.90 -21.25 10.87
CA CYS A 113 8.41 -20.73 9.58
C CYS A 113 9.50 -20.72 8.50
N HIS A 114 10.75 -20.41 8.87
CA HIS A 114 11.91 -20.26 7.97
C HIS A 114 12.71 -21.57 7.86
N ARG A 115 12.05 -22.66 7.47
CA ARG A 115 12.65 -23.96 7.22
C ARG A 115 12.74 -24.27 5.73
N LEU A 116 13.59 -25.20 5.37
CA LEU A 116 13.71 -25.68 3.99
C LEU A 116 12.33 -26.17 3.49
N GLY A 117 11.93 -25.76 2.29
CA GLY A 117 10.65 -26.13 1.67
C GLY A 117 9.43 -25.34 2.13
N SER A 118 9.55 -24.35 3.02
CA SER A 118 8.42 -23.50 3.46
C SER A 118 8.00 -22.43 2.47
N GLY A 119 8.77 -22.23 1.38
CA GLY A 119 8.57 -21.09 0.46
C GLY A 119 9.15 -19.76 0.95
N LEU A 120 9.63 -19.71 2.20
CA LEU A 120 10.34 -18.59 2.78
C LEU A 120 11.87 -18.82 2.71
N ILE A 121 12.65 -17.75 2.93
CA ILE A 121 14.11 -17.86 3.04
C ILE A 121 14.41 -18.75 4.26
N PRO A 122 15.12 -19.88 4.12
CA PRO A 122 15.46 -20.72 5.27
C PRO A 122 16.47 -20.01 6.17
N LEU A 123 16.40 -20.26 7.47
CA LEU A 123 17.28 -19.67 8.52
C LEU A 123 17.79 -20.75 9.48
N THR A 124 18.13 -21.92 8.97
CA THR A 124 18.52 -23.09 9.75
C THR A 124 20.03 -23.28 9.88
N THR A 125 20.78 -22.72 8.92
CA THR A 125 22.25 -22.81 8.88
C THR A 125 22.90 -21.43 8.97
N TYR A 126 24.21 -21.42 9.29
CA TYR A 126 25.01 -20.20 9.30
C TYR A 126 24.98 -19.48 7.94
N GLU A 127 25.16 -20.20 6.85
CA GLU A 127 25.21 -19.66 5.49
C GLU A 127 23.90 -18.98 5.12
N GLU A 128 22.78 -19.58 5.47
CA GLU A 128 21.44 -19.02 5.22
C GLU A 128 21.21 -17.74 5.99
N VAL A 129 21.55 -17.72 7.27
CA VAL A 129 21.44 -16.51 8.11
C VAL A 129 22.44 -15.45 7.67
N ARG A 130 23.68 -15.83 7.34
CA ARG A 130 24.72 -14.91 6.84
C ARG A 130 24.29 -14.21 5.56
N ALA A 131 23.58 -14.88 4.66
CA ALA A 131 23.10 -14.29 3.40
C ALA A 131 22.11 -13.13 3.59
N ILE A 132 21.45 -13.03 4.74
CA ILE A 132 20.55 -11.90 5.06
C ILE A 132 21.21 -10.83 5.96
N THR A 133 22.48 -10.98 6.32
CA THR A 133 23.26 -9.93 6.98
C THR A 133 23.95 -8.97 5.99
N ASP A 134 23.65 -9.09 4.69
CA ASP A 134 24.09 -8.12 3.70
C ASP A 134 23.33 -6.79 3.87
N ILE A 135 23.93 -5.71 3.35
CA ILE A 135 23.40 -4.35 3.38
C ILE A 135 21.96 -4.33 2.84
N ASP A 136 21.08 -3.61 3.54
CA ASP A 136 19.70 -3.38 3.07
C ASP A 136 19.70 -2.44 1.86
N LEU A 137 19.51 -3.01 0.69
CA LEU A 137 19.37 -2.27 -0.57
C LEU A 137 17.90 -2.01 -0.94
N GLY A 138 16.98 -2.09 0.00
CA GLY A 138 15.55 -1.92 -0.25
C GLY A 138 14.92 -3.08 -1.03
N GLU A 139 13.72 -2.85 -1.60
CA GLU A 139 13.00 -3.88 -2.33
C GLU A 139 13.77 -4.39 -3.55
N SER A 140 13.75 -5.71 -3.76
CA SER A 140 14.42 -6.32 -4.90
C SER A 140 13.70 -6.00 -6.21
N ILE A 141 14.42 -6.01 -7.34
CA ILE A 141 13.83 -5.85 -8.68
C ILE A 141 12.72 -6.90 -8.91
N LYS A 142 12.92 -8.13 -8.44
CA LYS A 142 11.93 -9.21 -8.53
C LYS A 142 10.65 -8.85 -7.76
N THR A 143 10.78 -8.31 -6.55
CA THR A 143 9.63 -7.88 -5.73
C THR A 143 8.93 -6.69 -6.39
N LEU A 144 9.67 -5.67 -6.82
CA LEU A 144 9.11 -4.50 -7.49
C LEU A 144 8.33 -4.91 -8.75
N SER A 145 8.89 -5.79 -9.59
CA SER A 145 8.20 -6.28 -10.78
C SER A 145 6.90 -6.99 -10.43
N ARG A 146 6.92 -7.89 -9.45
CA ARG A 146 5.73 -8.62 -9.00
C ARG A 146 4.66 -7.68 -8.43
N VAL A 147 5.05 -6.75 -7.57
CA VAL A 147 4.11 -5.82 -6.92
C VAL A 147 3.55 -4.82 -7.94
N SER A 148 4.38 -4.28 -8.84
CA SER A 148 3.93 -3.40 -9.92
C SER A 148 2.91 -4.09 -10.82
N HIS A 149 3.16 -5.35 -11.22
CA HIS A 149 2.22 -6.13 -12.01
C HIS A 149 0.85 -6.26 -11.33
N ILE A 150 0.83 -6.65 -10.04
CA ILE A 150 -0.41 -6.83 -9.28
C ILE A 150 -1.17 -5.50 -9.15
N HIS A 151 -0.46 -4.40 -8.81
CA HIS A 151 -1.08 -3.09 -8.64
C HIS A 151 -1.61 -2.52 -9.95
N LEU A 152 -0.83 -2.56 -11.04
CA LEU A 152 -1.29 -2.06 -12.34
C LEU A 152 -2.57 -2.75 -12.80
N PHE A 153 -2.66 -4.07 -12.73
CA PHE A 153 -3.88 -4.79 -13.09
C PHE A 153 -5.03 -4.50 -12.12
N GLY A 154 -4.81 -4.73 -10.81
CA GLY A 154 -5.88 -4.61 -9.82
C GLY A 154 -6.46 -3.20 -9.76
N MET A 155 -5.60 -2.18 -9.70
CA MET A 155 -6.04 -0.78 -9.61
C MET A 155 -6.67 -0.28 -10.90
N SER A 156 -6.18 -0.71 -12.08
CA SER A 156 -6.81 -0.37 -13.35
C SER A 156 -8.26 -0.85 -13.43
N PHE A 157 -8.55 -2.07 -12.97
CA PHE A 157 -9.93 -2.57 -12.91
C PHE A 157 -10.79 -1.78 -11.93
N ILE A 158 -10.27 -1.41 -10.77
CA ILE A 158 -10.99 -0.59 -9.81
C ILE A 158 -11.29 0.78 -10.41
N PHE A 159 -10.30 1.45 -10.99
CA PHE A 159 -10.46 2.81 -11.53
C PHE A 159 -11.34 2.87 -12.76
N ILE A 160 -11.34 1.85 -13.63
CA ILE A 160 -12.27 1.84 -14.77
C ILE A 160 -13.71 1.68 -14.28
N LEU A 161 -13.97 0.80 -13.32
CA LEU A 161 -15.33 0.59 -12.80
C LEU A 161 -15.85 1.80 -12.01
N THR A 162 -15.05 2.37 -11.12
CA THR A 162 -15.43 3.59 -10.41
C THR A 162 -15.57 4.78 -11.35
N GLY A 163 -14.70 4.90 -12.35
CA GLY A 163 -14.77 5.91 -13.40
C GLY A 163 -16.02 5.80 -14.27
N ILE A 164 -16.45 4.59 -14.65
CA ILE A 164 -17.71 4.36 -15.37
C ILE A 164 -18.87 4.85 -14.53
N ILE A 165 -18.96 4.48 -13.26
CA ILE A 165 -20.02 4.93 -12.36
C ILE A 165 -20.00 6.46 -12.25
N PHE A 166 -18.83 7.05 -11.96
CA PHE A 166 -18.65 8.49 -11.82
C PHE A 166 -18.92 9.27 -13.11
N SER A 167 -18.73 8.66 -14.29
CA SER A 167 -19.02 9.30 -15.57
C SER A 167 -20.49 9.68 -15.73
N LEU A 168 -21.38 9.00 -15.01
CA LEU A 168 -22.82 9.27 -14.97
C LEU A 168 -23.21 10.41 -14.01
N SER A 169 -22.26 11.01 -13.28
CA SER A 169 -22.49 12.14 -12.38
C SER A 169 -22.90 13.40 -13.16
N GLU A 170 -23.55 14.34 -12.48
CA GLU A 170 -23.96 15.64 -13.05
C GLU A 170 -22.90 16.73 -12.86
N ILE A 171 -21.67 16.39 -12.48
CA ILE A 171 -20.55 17.31 -12.37
C ILE A 171 -20.17 17.86 -13.74
N HIS A 172 -19.66 19.10 -13.74
CA HIS A 172 -19.18 19.78 -14.94
C HIS A 172 -18.13 18.93 -15.70
N SER A 173 -18.24 18.86 -17.03
CA SER A 173 -17.51 17.92 -17.88
C SER A 173 -16.00 17.95 -17.68
N TYR A 174 -15.37 19.14 -17.60
CA TYR A 174 -13.92 19.25 -17.42
C TYR A 174 -13.45 18.67 -16.07
N LEU A 175 -14.17 18.99 -14.97
CA LEU A 175 -13.86 18.45 -13.65
C LEU A 175 -14.07 16.94 -13.58
N LYS A 176 -15.15 16.46 -14.19
CA LYS A 176 -15.43 15.02 -14.32
C LYS A 176 -14.30 14.30 -15.03
N THR A 177 -13.86 14.82 -16.20
CA THR A 177 -12.76 14.23 -16.96
C THR A 177 -11.47 14.21 -16.15
N ALA A 178 -11.16 15.31 -15.46
CA ALA A 178 -9.96 15.39 -14.60
C ALA A 178 -10.00 14.36 -13.47
N ILE A 179 -11.13 14.24 -12.76
CA ILE A 179 -11.29 13.27 -11.64
C ILE A 179 -11.24 11.81 -12.14
N ILE A 180 -11.68 11.53 -13.37
CA ILE A 180 -11.58 10.19 -13.96
C ILE A 180 -10.13 9.88 -14.38
N ALA A 181 -9.43 10.84 -14.98
CA ALA A 181 -8.07 10.63 -15.46
C ALA A 181 -7.02 10.60 -14.34
N LEU A 182 -7.25 11.40 -13.28
CA LEU A 182 -6.27 11.60 -12.22
C LEU A 182 -5.79 10.32 -11.53
N PRO A 183 -6.64 9.35 -11.13
CA PRO A 183 -6.15 8.14 -10.47
C PRO A 183 -5.27 7.28 -11.37
N PHE A 184 -5.51 7.25 -12.69
CA PHE A 184 -4.64 6.54 -13.64
C PHE A 184 -3.28 7.22 -13.77
N LEU A 185 -3.24 8.55 -13.91
CA LEU A 185 -1.99 9.30 -13.97
C LEU A 185 -1.21 9.18 -12.65
N ALA A 186 -1.89 9.31 -11.52
CA ALA A 186 -1.29 9.17 -10.21
C ALA A 186 -0.72 7.76 -9.98
N MET A 187 -1.41 6.72 -10.44
CA MET A 187 -0.93 5.33 -10.39
C MET A 187 0.37 5.14 -11.17
N TRP A 188 0.47 5.71 -12.38
CA TRP A 188 1.70 5.65 -13.18
C TRP A 188 2.85 6.40 -12.51
N ILE A 189 2.57 7.58 -11.95
CA ILE A 189 3.56 8.37 -11.20
C ILE A 189 4.02 7.60 -9.96
N ASP A 190 3.09 7.07 -9.16
CA ASP A 190 3.38 6.35 -7.94
C ASP A 190 4.24 5.10 -8.21
N ILE A 191 3.75 4.18 -9.05
CA ILE A 191 4.44 2.93 -9.35
C ILE A 191 5.77 3.19 -10.08
N GLY A 192 5.80 4.14 -11.02
CA GLY A 192 7.04 4.56 -11.66
C GLY A 192 8.06 5.10 -10.67
N SER A 193 7.59 5.86 -9.67
CA SER A 193 8.45 6.40 -8.61
C SER A 193 9.05 5.32 -7.71
N TRP A 194 8.40 4.17 -7.49
CA TRP A 194 9.01 3.05 -6.75
C TRP A 194 10.32 2.59 -7.38
N TRP A 195 10.33 2.49 -8.71
CA TRP A 195 11.51 2.07 -9.47
C TRP A 195 12.61 3.13 -9.47
N VAL A 196 12.24 4.39 -9.62
CA VAL A 196 13.21 5.49 -9.60
C VAL A 196 13.77 5.70 -8.19
N THR A 197 12.93 5.60 -7.15
CA THR A 197 13.35 5.72 -5.74
C THR A 197 14.41 4.69 -5.37
N LYS A 198 14.37 3.50 -5.98
CA LYS A 198 15.41 2.48 -5.76
C LYS A 198 16.82 2.96 -6.08
N PHE A 199 16.96 3.91 -6.98
CA PHE A 199 18.26 4.46 -7.39
C PHE A 199 18.48 5.89 -6.88
N GLN A 200 17.39 6.65 -6.70
CA GLN A 200 17.42 8.05 -6.31
C GLN A 200 16.38 8.31 -5.21
N PRO A 201 16.82 8.39 -3.93
CA PRO A 201 15.90 8.46 -2.78
C PRO A 201 14.98 9.69 -2.78
N ALA A 202 15.35 10.78 -3.46
CA ALA A 202 14.50 11.98 -3.58
C ALA A 202 13.13 11.70 -4.22
N PHE A 203 13.00 10.66 -5.06
CA PHE A 203 11.73 10.28 -5.66
C PHE A 203 10.73 9.65 -4.68
N ALA A 204 11.11 9.39 -3.44
CA ALA A 204 10.17 9.01 -2.38
C ALA A 204 9.06 10.06 -2.15
N TYR A 205 9.34 11.35 -2.41
CA TYR A 205 8.31 12.39 -2.39
C TYR A 205 7.21 12.14 -3.44
N THR A 206 7.59 11.74 -4.66
CA THR A 206 6.62 11.49 -5.74
C THR A 206 5.78 10.24 -5.48
N VAL A 207 6.32 9.24 -4.76
CA VAL A 207 5.53 8.10 -4.26
C VAL A 207 4.42 8.59 -3.33
N ILE A 208 4.75 9.42 -2.35
CA ILE A 208 3.78 9.93 -1.38
C ILE A 208 2.73 10.80 -2.08
N ILE A 209 3.17 11.73 -2.93
CA ILE A 209 2.28 12.64 -3.67
C ILE A 209 1.35 11.83 -4.60
N GLY A 210 1.89 10.85 -5.33
CA GLY A 210 1.10 9.96 -6.20
C GLY A 210 0.02 9.21 -5.43
N GLY A 211 0.37 8.62 -4.28
CA GLY A 211 -0.58 7.95 -3.40
C GLY A 211 -1.68 8.87 -2.88
N VAL A 212 -1.35 10.08 -2.45
CA VAL A 212 -2.34 11.08 -1.97
C VAL A 212 -3.27 11.52 -3.10
N LEU A 213 -2.75 11.85 -4.27
CA LEU A 213 -3.56 12.25 -5.43
C LEU A 213 -4.52 11.15 -5.87
N MET A 214 -4.05 9.92 -5.90
CA MET A 214 -4.83 8.73 -6.22
C MET A 214 -5.98 8.53 -5.22
N GLY A 215 -5.68 8.61 -3.91
CA GLY A 215 -6.67 8.50 -2.84
C GLY A 215 -7.71 9.62 -2.90
N PHE A 216 -7.30 10.85 -3.18
CA PHE A 216 -8.22 11.97 -3.33
C PHE A 216 -9.17 11.77 -4.52
N ALA A 217 -8.65 11.41 -5.69
CA ALA A 217 -9.48 11.20 -6.89
C ALA A 217 -10.44 10.02 -6.72
N PHE A 218 -9.97 8.90 -6.16
CA PHE A 218 -10.79 7.74 -5.84
C PHE A 218 -11.89 8.09 -4.82
N GLY A 219 -11.53 8.79 -3.75
CA GLY A 219 -12.49 9.26 -2.75
C GLY A 219 -13.56 10.16 -3.37
N ALA A 220 -13.16 11.11 -4.22
CA ALA A 220 -14.11 11.97 -4.94
C ALA A 220 -15.07 11.14 -5.80
N GLN A 221 -14.59 10.14 -6.56
CA GLN A 221 -15.44 9.26 -7.36
C GLN A 221 -16.46 8.50 -6.48
N VAL A 222 -16.03 7.96 -5.34
CA VAL A 222 -16.90 7.21 -4.42
C VAL A 222 -17.94 8.12 -3.78
N PHE A 223 -17.51 9.17 -3.09
CA PHE A 223 -18.40 10.01 -2.30
C PHE A 223 -19.40 10.79 -3.15
N VAL A 224 -18.97 11.37 -4.26
CA VAL A 224 -19.87 12.11 -5.15
C VAL A 224 -20.88 11.18 -5.81
N SER A 225 -20.45 9.99 -6.24
CA SER A 225 -21.38 9.03 -6.83
C SER A 225 -22.46 8.58 -5.83
N LEU A 226 -22.09 8.28 -4.59
CA LEU A 226 -23.04 7.92 -3.54
C LEU A 226 -23.98 9.09 -3.20
N TYR A 227 -23.45 10.30 -3.08
CA TYR A 227 -24.23 11.51 -2.84
C TYR A 227 -25.27 11.76 -3.92
N GLU A 228 -24.88 11.70 -5.21
CA GLU A 228 -25.81 11.94 -6.32
C GLU A 228 -26.85 10.83 -6.47
N MET A 229 -26.50 9.58 -6.15
CA MET A 229 -27.47 8.47 -6.22
C MET A 229 -28.58 8.57 -5.17
N TRP A 230 -28.27 9.02 -3.96
CA TRP A 230 -29.18 8.87 -2.83
C TRP A 230 -29.61 10.17 -2.17
N LEU A 231 -28.75 11.20 -2.14
CA LEU A 231 -28.95 12.42 -1.34
C LEU A 231 -29.32 13.64 -2.20
N LYS A 232 -28.89 13.68 -3.47
CA LYS A 232 -29.23 14.77 -4.38
C LYS A 232 -30.68 14.65 -4.79
N GLY A 233 -31.59 15.43 -4.15
CA GLY A 233 -33.02 15.36 -4.33
C GLY A 233 -33.49 15.51 -5.77
N ASN A 234 -34.61 14.87 -6.10
CA ASN A 234 -35.36 15.07 -7.35
C ASN A 234 -36.11 16.41 -7.30
N GLU A 235 -35.41 17.53 -7.48
CA GLU A 235 -36.06 18.85 -7.54
C GLU A 235 -37.10 18.97 -8.66
N SER A 236 -37.08 18.08 -9.65
CA SER A 236 -38.00 18.07 -10.80
C SER A 236 -39.41 17.56 -10.50
N VAL A 237 -39.67 16.99 -9.32
CA VAL A 237 -41.02 16.48 -8.97
C VAL A 237 -41.85 17.51 -8.19
N GLN A 238 -41.21 18.43 -7.49
CA GLN A 238 -41.93 19.48 -6.73
C GLN A 238 -42.34 20.67 -7.59
N GLY A 239 -41.58 21.02 -8.65
CA GLY A 239 -41.98 22.13 -9.56
C GLY A 239 -43.24 21.89 -10.37
N LYS A 240 -43.57 20.63 -10.69
CA LYS A 240 -44.81 20.30 -11.45
C LYS A 240 -46.07 20.18 -10.59
N LYS A 241 -45.94 20.13 -9.26
CA LYS A 241 -47.07 20.05 -8.37
C LYS A 241 -47.67 21.43 -8.06
N ASN A 242 -46.87 22.49 -8.16
CA ASN A 242 -47.29 23.87 -7.89
C ASN A 242 -47.80 24.60 -9.13
N GLU A 243 -47.72 24.04 -10.34
CA GLU A 243 -48.33 24.61 -11.55
C GLU A 243 -49.72 24.05 -11.86
N ASN A 244 -50.21 23.08 -11.08
CA ASN A 244 -51.53 22.45 -11.26
C ASN A 244 -52.48 22.63 -10.05
N GLU A 245 -52.14 23.52 -9.10
CA GLU A 245 -53.08 24.04 -8.08
C GLU A 245 -53.39 25.52 -8.33
#